data_7a00957d75c543667b779d61f1c813db
#
_entry.id   7a00957d75c543667b779d61f1c813db
#
_cell.length_a   1.000
_cell.length_b   1.000
_cell.length_c   1.000
_cell.angle_alpha   90.00
_cell.angle_beta   90.00
_cell.angle_gamma   90.00
#
_symmetry.space_group_name_H-M   'P 1'
#
loop_
_entity.id
_entity.type
_entity.pdbx_description
1 polymer ?
#
loop_
_entity_poly.entity_id
_entity_poly.type
_entity_poly.pdbx_seq_one_letter_code
_entity_poly.pdbx_strand_id
1 'polypeptide(L)'
;VLVFVEDDVEKLSLYKMIDKYGEVCYFEYQKPIQIIQRLKEICNLYKVNVDNYTLQYLIECCGTNMQDLINEIRKLIEYAGENGTIRKNDIDMLCIKKLESVIFDLTDSLGKRNIANALEVLKNLLYAKEPLQKILVTLYNHFKKLYITKIAIKTNKDIITSLNLKPNQTFLVNKYKTQSR
;
A
#
# COMPACT_ATOMS: atom_id res chain seq x y z
N VAL A 1 -18.64 -30.14 -2.44
CA VAL A 1 -17.31 -29.58 -2.74
C VAL A 1 -16.74 -29.09 -1.42
N LEU A 2 -15.49 -29.49 -1.11
CA LEU A 2 -14.76 -29.04 0.07
C LEU A 2 -13.66 -28.09 -0.39
N VAL A 3 -13.58 -26.89 0.24
CA VAL A 3 -12.62 -25.85 -0.13
C VAL A 3 -11.79 -25.51 1.11
N PHE A 4 -10.47 -25.55 0.98
CA PHE A 4 -9.52 -25.09 1.99
C PHE A 4 -8.93 -23.76 1.51
N VAL A 5 -8.83 -22.77 2.40
CA VAL A 5 -8.22 -21.48 2.13
C VAL A 5 -7.17 -21.23 3.20
N GLU A 6 -5.91 -21.09 2.78
CA GLU A 6 -4.76 -20.95 3.66
C GLU A 6 -3.82 -19.86 3.11
N ASP A 7 -3.28 -19.04 3.99
CA ASP A 7 -2.32 -17.99 3.61
C ASP A 7 -0.90 -18.55 3.42
N ASP A 8 -0.53 -19.57 4.20
CA ASP A 8 0.77 -20.21 4.17
C ASP A 8 0.58 -21.72 4.20
N VAL A 9 0.97 -22.41 3.12
CA VAL A 9 0.72 -23.85 2.97
C VAL A 9 2.02 -24.62 3.14
N GLU A 10 2.13 -25.37 4.24
CA GLU A 10 3.15 -26.40 4.35
C GLU A 10 2.76 -27.61 3.50
N LYS A 11 3.71 -28.13 2.69
CA LYS A 11 3.48 -29.30 1.80
C LYS A 11 3.42 -30.63 2.58
N LEU A 12 2.50 -30.72 3.54
CA LEU A 12 2.23 -31.86 4.39
C LEU A 12 1.36 -32.93 3.68
N SER A 13 1.00 -33.97 4.39
CA SER A 13 0.21 -35.10 3.86
C SER A 13 -1.15 -34.65 3.29
N LEU A 14 -1.84 -33.74 3.96
CA LEU A 14 -3.13 -33.21 3.50
C LEU A 14 -2.98 -32.48 2.17
N TYR A 15 -1.97 -31.61 2.04
CA TYR A 15 -1.68 -30.91 0.77
C TYR A 15 -1.48 -31.91 -0.39
N LYS A 16 -0.67 -32.97 -0.16
CA LYS A 16 -0.41 -34.00 -1.19
C LYS A 16 -1.67 -34.76 -1.59
N MET A 17 -2.60 -34.98 -0.64
CA MET A 17 -3.88 -35.62 -0.95
C MET A 17 -4.76 -34.70 -1.80
N ILE A 18 -4.83 -33.39 -1.46
CA ILE A 18 -5.61 -32.42 -2.23
C ILE A 18 -5.04 -32.29 -3.64
N ASP A 19 -3.73 -32.16 -3.77
CA ASP A 19 -3.04 -32.06 -5.06
C ASP A 19 -3.28 -33.29 -5.96
N LYS A 20 -3.44 -34.50 -5.34
CA LYS A 20 -3.70 -35.75 -6.07
C LYS A 20 -5.16 -35.94 -6.48
N TYR A 21 -6.13 -35.51 -5.66
CA TYR A 21 -7.56 -35.83 -5.84
C TYR A 21 -8.43 -34.58 -6.11
N GLY A 22 -7.86 -33.41 -6.08
CA GLY A 22 -8.54 -32.15 -6.26
C GLY A 22 -7.73 -31.16 -7.12
N GLU A 23 -7.96 -29.90 -6.92
CA GLU A 23 -7.28 -28.82 -7.62
C GLU A 23 -6.67 -27.85 -6.59
N VAL A 24 -5.41 -27.47 -6.78
CA VAL A 24 -4.71 -26.49 -5.95
C VAL A 24 -4.48 -25.22 -6.74
N CYS A 25 -5.10 -24.12 -6.30
CA CYS A 25 -4.95 -22.80 -6.90
C CYS A 25 -4.05 -21.92 -6.04
N TYR A 26 -3.02 -21.34 -6.65
CA TYR A 26 -2.14 -20.37 -5.98
C TYR A 26 -2.51 -18.96 -6.37
N PHE A 27 -2.74 -18.11 -5.37
CA PHE A 27 -2.99 -16.69 -5.53
C PHE A 27 -1.82 -15.90 -4.98
N GLU A 28 -0.90 -15.53 -5.85
CA GLU A 28 0.27 -14.74 -5.47
C GLU A 28 -0.06 -13.25 -5.35
N TYR A 29 0.71 -12.54 -4.50
CA TYR A 29 0.63 -11.09 -4.42
C TYR A 29 1.05 -10.46 -5.75
N GLN A 30 0.17 -9.64 -6.31
CA GLN A 30 0.46 -8.93 -7.55
C GLN A 30 1.52 -7.85 -7.35
N LYS A 31 2.43 -7.72 -8.33
CA LYS A 31 3.41 -6.62 -8.33
C LYS A 31 2.70 -5.28 -8.59
N PRO A 32 3.24 -4.14 -8.12
CA PRO A 32 2.63 -2.82 -8.32
C PRO A 32 2.28 -2.50 -9.79
N ILE A 33 3.12 -2.93 -10.73
CA ILE A 33 2.89 -2.73 -12.17
C ILE A 33 1.62 -3.47 -12.64
N GLN A 34 1.40 -4.69 -12.18
CA GLN A 34 0.21 -5.48 -12.51
C GLN A 34 -1.06 -4.87 -11.91
N ILE A 35 -0.96 -4.34 -10.68
CA ILE A 35 -2.05 -3.62 -10.02
C ILE A 35 -2.41 -2.36 -10.82
N ILE A 36 -1.42 -1.54 -11.21
CA ILE A 36 -1.63 -0.34 -12.04
C ILE A 36 -2.33 -0.70 -13.35
N GLN A 37 -1.84 -1.74 -14.02
CA GLN A 37 -2.44 -2.19 -15.29
C GLN A 37 -3.90 -2.59 -15.10
N ARG A 38 -4.22 -3.35 -14.05
CA ARG A 38 -5.58 -3.78 -13.75
C ARG A 38 -6.50 -2.61 -13.43
N LEU A 39 -6.04 -1.64 -12.61
CA LEU A 39 -6.82 -0.44 -12.31
C LEU A 39 -7.04 0.42 -13.56
N LYS A 40 -6.05 0.51 -14.44
CA LYS A 40 -6.18 1.23 -15.72
C LYS A 40 -7.20 0.59 -16.64
N GLU A 41 -7.23 -0.75 -16.73
CA GLU A 41 -8.24 -1.48 -17.46
C GLU A 41 -9.65 -1.17 -16.95
N ILE A 42 -9.83 -1.12 -15.62
CA ILE A 42 -11.12 -0.75 -15.01
C ILE A 42 -11.51 0.67 -15.40
N CYS A 43 -10.62 1.66 -15.28
CA CYS A 43 -10.92 3.04 -15.69
C CYS A 43 -11.31 3.13 -17.16
N ASN A 44 -10.60 2.42 -18.04
CA ASN A 44 -10.87 2.41 -19.48
C ASN A 44 -12.27 1.84 -19.80
N LEU A 45 -12.72 0.80 -19.08
CA LEU A 45 -14.07 0.25 -19.25
C LEU A 45 -15.18 1.28 -18.95
N TYR A 46 -14.91 2.21 -18.05
CA TYR A 46 -15.81 3.31 -17.70
C TYR A 46 -15.51 4.59 -18.49
N LYS A 47 -14.60 4.55 -19.49
CA LYS A 47 -14.18 5.69 -20.31
C LYS A 47 -13.61 6.86 -19.48
N VAL A 48 -12.95 6.56 -18.37
CA VAL A 48 -12.31 7.56 -17.50
C VAL A 48 -10.81 7.52 -17.72
N ASN A 49 -10.20 8.71 -17.88
CA ASN A 49 -8.77 8.85 -18.10
C ASN A 49 -8.01 8.91 -16.77
N VAL A 50 -6.89 8.21 -16.71
CA VAL A 50 -5.98 8.24 -15.56
C VAL A 50 -4.55 7.92 -16.02
N ASP A 51 -3.58 8.64 -15.52
CA ASP A 51 -2.16 8.35 -15.78
C ASP A 51 -1.59 7.33 -14.77
N ASN A 52 -0.49 6.69 -15.14
CA ASN A 52 0.15 5.67 -14.32
C ASN A 52 0.71 6.26 -13.01
N TYR A 53 1.13 7.53 -13.01
CA TYR A 53 1.65 8.19 -11.81
C TYR A 53 0.54 8.40 -10.78
N THR A 54 -0.65 8.81 -11.21
CA THR A 54 -1.84 8.95 -10.36
C THR A 54 -2.27 7.60 -9.77
N LEU A 55 -2.25 6.52 -10.56
CA LEU A 55 -2.55 5.16 -10.06
C LEU A 55 -1.49 4.66 -9.07
N GLN A 56 -0.21 4.96 -9.32
CA GLN A 56 0.85 4.65 -8.36
C GLN A 56 0.63 5.40 -7.04
N TYR A 57 0.26 6.67 -7.11
CA TYR A 57 -0.07 7.46 -5.92
C TYR A 57 -1.26 6.89 -5.15
N LEU A 58 -2.29 6.41 -5.85
CA LEU A 58 -3.43 5.72 -5.22
C LEU A 58 -2.95 4.48 -4.43
N ILE A 59 -2.08 3.66 -5.02
CA ILE A 59 -1.51 2.48 -4.35
C ILE A 59 -0.69 2.91 -3.13
N GLU A 60 0.06 3.98 -3.21
CA GLU A 60 0.85 4.51 -2.10
C GLU A 60 -0.01 5.02 -0.95
N CYS A 61 -1.16 5.60 -1.25
CA CYS A 61 -2.12 6.09 -0.25
C CYS A 61 -2.96 4.97 0.37
N CYS A 62 -3.53 4.11 -0.47
CA CYS A 62 -4.55 3.13 -0.08
C CYS A 62 -3.99 1.71 0.11
N GLY A 63 -2.70 1.49 -0.21
CA GLY A 63 -2.03 0.19 -0.11
C GLY A 63 -2.27 -0.69 -1.32
N THR A 64 -1.94 -1.99 -1.19
CA THR A 64 -1.88 -2.94 -2.31
C THR A 64 -2.97 -4.01 -2.28
N ASN A 65 -3.95 -3.88 -1.39
CA ASN A 65 -5.10 -4.78 -1.38
C ASN A 65 -5.99 -4.46 -2.58
N MET A 66 -6.20 -5.44 -3.47
CA MET A 66 -6.94 -5.22 -4.72
C MET A 66 -8.40 -4.84 -4.47
N GLN A 67 -9.06 -5.45 -3.47
CA GLN A 67 -10.45 -5.14 -3.16
C GLN A 67 -10.61 -3.71 -2.66
N ASP A 68 -9.72 -3.26 -1.77
CA ASP A 68 -9.72 -1.87 -1.29
C ASP A 68 -9.52 -0.91 -2.46
N LEU A 69 -8.53 -1.20 -3.32
CA LEU A 69 -8.22 -0.37 -4.49
C LEU A 69 -9.37 -0.30 -5.50
N ILE A 70 -10.09 -1.42 -5.72
CA ILE A 70 -11.28 -1.43 -6.58
C ILE A 70 -12.38 -0.55 -5.99
N ASN A 71 -12.58 -0.57 -4.68
CA ASN A 71 -13.57 0.27 -4.03
C ASN A 71 -13.19 1.75 -4.11
N GLU A 72 -11.91 2.08 -3.91
CA GLU A 72 -11.42 3.45 -4.04
C GLU A 72 -11.49 3.97 -5.48
N ILE A 73 -11.06 3.17 -6.46
CA ILE A 73 -11.08 3.60 -7.87
C ILE A 73 -12.51 3.80 -8.39
N ARG A 74 -13.47 2.99 -7.92
CA ARG A 74 -14.89 3.17 -8.27
C ARG A 74 -15.43 4.52 -7.82
N LYS A 75 -15.13 4.95 -6.59
CA LYS A 75 -15.50 6.29 -6.12
C LYS A 75 -14.93 7.39 -7.01
N LEU A 76 -13.65 7.24 -7.39
CA LEU A 76 -12.99 8.20 -8.27
C LEU A 76 -13.58 8.23 -9.69
N ILE A 77 -13.97 7.07 -10.22
CA ILE A 77 -14.64 6.95 -11.52
C ILE A 77 -16.00 7.66 -11.49
N GLU A 78 -16.82 7.38 -10.47
CA GLU A 78 -18.13 8.03 -10.30
C GLU A 78 -18.00 9.55 -10.15
N TYR A 79 -16.98 10.01 -9.41
CA TYR A 79 -16.72 11.44 -9.24
C TYR A 79 -16.25 12.10 -10.56
N ALA A 80 -15.37 11.46 -11.32
CA ALA A 80 -14.85 12.00 -12.57
C ALA A 80 -15.90 12.04 -13.69
N GLY A 81 -16.85 11.09 -13.68
CA GLY A 81 -17.85 10.93 -14.70
C GLY A 81 -17.30 10.41 -16.05
N GLU A 82 -18.21 10.12 -16.98
CA GLU A 82 -17.84 9.62 -18.31
C GLU A 82 -16.97 10.65 -19.07
N ASN A 83 -15.88 10.18 -19.67
CA ASN A 83 -14.83 10.98 -20.31
C ASN A 83 -14.07 11.95 -19.37
N GLY A 84 -14.27 11.83 -18.06
CA GLY A 84 -13.53 12.59 -17.06
C GLY A 84 -12.09 12.13 -16.88
N THR A 85 -11.36 12.83 -16.02
CA THR A 85 -9.95 12.51 -15.71
C THR A 85 -9.73 12.50 -14.22
N ILE A 86 -9.23 11.39 -13.68
CA ILE A 86 -8.83 11.27 -12.28
C ILE A 86 -7.46 11.90 -12.10
N ARG A 87 -7.35 12.79 -11.10
CA ARG A 87 -6.13 13.51 -10.73
C ARG A 87 -5.73 13.19 -9.29
N LYS A 88 -4.49 13.52 -8.96
CA LYS A 88 -3.96 13.34 -7.61
C LYS A 88 -4.83 14.03 -6.53
N ASN A 89 -5.32 15.24 -6.80
CA ASN A 89 -6.16 15.99 -5.87
C ASN A 89 -7.48 15.25 -5.56
N ASP A 90 -8.03 14.51 -6.52
CA ASP A 90 -9.26 13.75 -6.30
C ASP A 90 -9.00 12.57 -5.34
N ILE A 91 -7.81 11.95 -5.44
CA ILE A 91 -7.37 10.92 -4.49
C ILE A 91 -7.24 11.52 -3.09
N ASP A 92 -6.59 12.68 -2.95
CA ASP A 92 -6.42 13.35 -1.66
C ASP A 92 -7.75 13.72 -1.00
N MET A 93 -8.76 14.05 -1.81
CA MET A 93 -10.08 14.49 -1.35
C MET A 93 -11.02 13.32 -1.02
N LEU A 94 -11.01 12.24 -1.80
CA LEU A 94 -12.04 11.20 -1.76
C LEU A 94 -11.58 9.87 -1.17
N CYS A 95 -10.28 9.56 -1.25
CA CYS A 95 -9.78 8.26 -0.83
C CYS A 95 -9.39 8.23 0.65
N ILE A 96 -9.66 7.08 1.28
CA ILE A 96 -9.26 6.84 2.65
C ILE A 96 -7.80 6.35 2.65
N LYS A 97 -6.88 7.20 3.12
CA LYS A 97 -5.47 6.85 3.24
C LYS A 97 -5.26 5.84 4.37
N LYS A 98 -4.41 4.84 4.13
CA LYS A 98 -3.98 3.91 5.18
C LYS A 98 -3.13 4.63 6.22
N LEU A 99 -3.22 4.18 7.47
CA LEU A 99 -2.49 4.79 8.58
C LEU A 99 -0.97 4.83 8.32
N GLU A 100 -0.41 3.79 7.71
CA GLU A 100 0.99 3.76 7.33
C GLU A 100 1.37 4.89 6.37
N SER A 101 0.51 5.21 5.40
CA SER A 101 0.74 6.32 4.47
C SER A 101 0.72 7.66 5.20
N VAL A 102 -0.24 7.87 6.10
CA VAL A 102 -0.34 9.10 6.89
C VAL A 102 0.85 9.25 7.85
N ILE A 103 1.36 8.15 8.42
CA ILE A 103 2.58 8.16 9.23
C ILE A 103 3.82 8.54 8.39
N PHE A 104 3.90 8.13 7.12
CA PHE A 104 4.95 8.63 6.22
C PHE A 104 4.87 10.14 6.04
N ASP A 105 3.68 10.70 5.83
CA ASP A 105 3.47 12.15 5.67
C ASP A 105 3.85 12.90 6.96
N LEU A 106 3.49 12.36 8.11
CA LEU A 106 3.86 12.90 9.43
C LEU A 106 5.38 12.93 9.62
N THR A 107 6.05 11.80 9.40
CA THR A 107 7.49 11.67 9.62
C THR A 107 8.30 12.46 8.59
N ASP A 108 7.83 12.57 7.36
CA ASP A 108 8.43 13.42 6.33
C ASP A 108 8.35 14.91 6.72
N SER A 109 7.20 15.35 7.25
CA SER A 109 7.03 16.71 7.76
C SER A 109 7.96 17.01 8.94
N LEU A 110 8.13 16.05 9.87
CA LEU A 110 9.07 16.17 10.97
C LEU A 110 10.52 16.25 10.48
N GLY A 111 10.92 15.40 9.52
CA GLY A 111 12.24 15.41 8.90
C GLY A 111 12.57 16.72 8.21
N LYS A 112 11.59 17.34 7.57
CA LYS A 112 11.68 18.66 6.93
C LYS A 112 11.54 19.82 7.92
N ARG A 113 11.37 19.56 9.21
CA ARG A 113 11.11 20.55 10.27
C ARG A 113 9.86 21.42 10.02
N ASN A 114 8.91 20.91 9.25
CA ASN A 114 7.62 21.56 9.02
C ASN A 114 6.64 21.16 10.14
N ILE A 115 6.79 21.81 11.30
CA ILE A 115 6.02 21.52 12.51
C ILE A 115 4.52 21.78 12.29
N ALA A 116 4.17 22.82 11.55
CA ALA A 116 2.76 23.17 11.28
C ALA A 116 2.04 22.02 10.56
N ASN A 117 2.63 21.51 9.47
CA ASN A 117 2.05 20.39 8.73
C ASN A 117 2.05 19.09 9.55
N ALA A 118 3.10 18.83 10.34
CA ALA A 118 3.15 17.66 11.21
C ALA A 118 2.02 17.66 12.26
N LEU A 119 1.74 18.83 12.87
CA LEU A 119 0.63 18.97 13.81
C LEU A 119 -0.74 18.83 13.15
N GLU A 120 -0.90 19.35 11.93
CA GLU A 120 -2.13 19.18 11.15
C GLU A 120 -2.41 17.71 10.84
N VAL A 121 -1.40 16.97 10.35
CA VAL A 121 -1.51 15.52 10.08
C VAL A 121 -1.87 14.74 11.35
N LEU A 122 -1.21 15.04 12.48
CA LEU A 122 -1.51 14.40 13.76
C LEU A 122 -2.94 14.72 14.22
N LYS A 123 -3.37 15.97 14.08
CA LYS A 123 -4.74 16.39 14.41
C LYS A 123 -5.77 15.64 13.57
N ASN A 124 -5.52 15.46 12.27
CA ASN A 124 -6.39 14.71 11.39
C ASN A 124 -6.50 13.23 11.78
N LEU A 125 -5.40 12.60 12.22
CA LEU A 125 -5.42 11.24 12.77
C LEU A 125 -6.30 11.12 14.02
N LEU A 126 -6.21 12.09 14.92
CA LEU A 126 -7.03 12.14 16.13
C LEU A 126 -8.52 12.37 15.80
N TYR A 127 -8.83 13.26 14.84
CA TYR A 127 -10.21 13.47 14.37
C TYR A 127 -10.79 12.22 13.68
N ALA A 128 -9.97 11.46 12.95
CA ALA A 128 -10.37 10.19 12.37
C ALA A 128 -10.62 9.09 13.42
N LYS A 129 -10.45 9.41 14.71
CA LYS A 129 -10.60 8.51 15.86
C LYS A 129 -9.69 7.26 15.77
N GLU A 130 -8.53 7.40 15.12
CA GLU A 130 -7.53 6.32 15.14
C GLU A 130 -7.05 6.10 16.58
N PRO A 131 -7.05 4.85 17.09
CA PRO A 131 -6.60 4.56 18.43
C PRO A 131 -5.14 5.02 18.65
N LEU A 132 -4.88 5.74 19.72
CA LEU A 132 -3.56 6.29 20.02
C LEU A 132 -2.48 5.19 20.07
N GLN A 133 -2.81 4.03 20.65
CA GLN A 133 -1.91 2.87 20.68
C GLN A 133 -1.53 2.41 19.25
N LYS A 134 -2.49 2.40 18.31
CA LYS A 134 -2.25 2.02 16.91
C LYS A 134 -1.33 3.02 16.23
N ILE A 135 -1.54 4.33 16.46
CA ILE A 135 -0.65 5.39 15.95
C ILE A 135 0.78 5.20 16.49
N LEU A 136 0.94 4.99 17.80
CA LEU A 136 2.25 4.80 18.42
C LEU A 136 2.98 3.55 17.92
N VAL A 137 2.27 2.42 17.81
CA VAL A 137 2.86 1.17 17.29
C VAL A 137 3.27 1.34 15.83
N THR A 138 2.43 2.00 15.01
CA THR A 138 2.75 2.24 13.60
C THR A 138 3.95 3.18 13.44
N LEU A 139 4.01 4.23 14.25
CA LEU A 139 5.13 5.16 14.30
C LEU A 139 6.44 4.46 14.72
N TYR A 140 6.39 3.63 15.79
CA TYR A 140 7.52 2.82 16.23
C TYR A 140 8.02 1.90 15.11
N ASN A 141 7.11 1.17 14.47
CA ASN A 141 7.45 0.27 13.36
C ASN A 141 8.03 1.03 12.15
N HIS A 142 7.54 2.24 11.89
CA HIS A 142 8.09 3.11 10.85
C HIS A 142 9.55 3.49 11.15
N PHE A 143 9.85 4.01 12.35
CA PHE A 143 11.22 4.34 12.75
C PHE A 143 12.14 3.12 12.78
N LYS A 144 11.64 1.95 13.24
CA LYS A 144 12.38 0.70 13.16
C LYS A 144 12.78 0.35 11.73
N LYS A 145 11.87 0.49 10.78
CA LYS A 145 12.14 0.25 9.36
C LYS A 145 13.13 1.25 8.79
N LEU A 146 13.04 2.53 9.13
CA LEU A 146 14.04 3.55 8.76
C LEU A 146 15.44 3.20 9.29
N TYR A 147 15.54 2.77 10.54
CA TYR A 147 16.81 2.36 11.15
C TYR A 147 17.41 1.15 10.44
N ILE A 148 16.60 0.11 10.19
CA ILE A 148 17.03 -1.08 9.43
C ILE A 148 17.49 -0.69 8.03
N THR A 149 16.76 0.20 7.34
CA THR A 149 17.12 0.68 6.00
C THR A 149 18.47 1.39 6.04
N LYS A 150 18.71 2.26 7.03
CA LYS A 150 19.99 2.98 7.21
C LYS A 150 21.16 2.01 7.43
N ILE A 151 20.97 0.96 8.22
CA ILE A 151 21.97 -0.10 8.41
C ILE A 151 22.20 -0.87 7.10
N ALA A 152 21.14 -1.28 6.41
CA ALA A 152 21.24 -2.02 5.15
C ALA A 152 22.03 -1.24 4.09
N ILE A 153 21.79 0.07 3.97
CA ILE A 153 22.57 0.97 3.09
C ILE A 153 24.04 0.97 3.49
N LYS A 154 24.36 1.14 4.79
CA LYS A 154 25.75 1.17 5.30
C LYS A 154 26.48 -0.15 5.11
N THR A 155 25.78 -1.27 5.17
CA THR A 155 26.36 -2.62 5.07
C THR A 155 26.24 -3.22 3.67
N ASN A 156 25.77 -2.47 2.67
CA ASN A 156 25.51 -2.92 1.31
C ASN A 156 24.62 -4.17 1.23
N LYS A 157 23.67 -4.33 2.16
CA LYS A 157 22.69 -5.41 2.15
C LYS A 157 21.44 -5.02 1.37
N ASP A 158 20.76 -6.04 0.80
CA ASP A 158 19.48 -5.78 0.13
C ASP A 158 18.42 -5.33 1.14
N ILE A 159 17.76 -4.21 0.81
CA ILE A 159 16.76 -3.58 1.66
C ILE A 159 15.45 -4.39 1.68
N ILE A 160 15.07 -4.99 0.54
CA ILE A 160 13.83 -5.77 0.44
C ILE A 160 13.87 -6.93 1.42
N THR A 161 14.98 -7.68 1.39
CA THR A 161 15.21 -8.80 2.31
C THR A 161 15.35 -8.34 3.77
N SER A 162 16.09 -7.23 4.01
CA SER A 162 16.29 -6.70 5.36
C SER A 162 15.02 -6.23 6.04
N LEU A 163 14.06 -5.70 5.27
CA LEU A 163 12.76 -5.24 5.74
C LEU A 163 11.66 -6.31 5.66
N ASN A 164 11.99 -7.50 5.11
CA ASN A 164 11.03 -8.58 4.83
C ASN A 164 9.79 -8.06 4.05
N LEU A 165 10.03 -7.27 2.99
CA LEU A 165 8.98 -6.68 2.18
C LEU A 165 8.38 -7.72 1.23
N LYS A 166 7.06 -7.74 1.13
CA LYS A 166 6.35 -8.54 0.13
C LYS A 166 6.57 -7.97 -1.28
N PRO A 167 6.43 -8.78 -2.35
CA PRO A 167 6.64 -8.33 -3.74
C PRO A 167 5.81 -7.10 -4.13
N ASN A 168 4.61 -6.96 -3.56
CA ASN A 168 3.71 -5.82 -3.78
C ASN A 168 4.12 -4.55 -3.01
N GLN A 169 5.08 -4.63 -2.10
CA GLN A 169 5.54 -3.51 -1.25
C GLN A 169 6.87 -2.91 -1.69
N THR A 170 7.41 -3.32 -2.83
CA THR A 170 8.73 -2.86 -3.33
C THR A 170 8.80 -1.35 -3.55
N PHE A 171 7.67 -0.69 -3.83
CA PHE A 171 7.59 0.77 -3.95
C PHE A 171 7.97 1.51 -2.66
N LEU A 172 7.85 0.87 -1.49
CA LEU A 172 8.23 1.45 -0.20
C LEU A 172 9.75 1.61 -0.04
N VAL A 173 10.55 0.83 -0.79
CA VAL A 173 12.02 0.89 -0.71
C VAL A 173 12.53 2.31 -0.98
N ASN A 174 12.01 2.97 -2.02
CA ASN A 174 12.43 4.34 -2.36
C ASN A 174 12.00 5.34 -1.28
N LYS A 175 10.81 5.20 -0.71
CA LYS A 175 10.33 6.04 0.40
C LYS A 175 11.25 5.91 1.63
N TYR A 176 11.53 4.68 2.07
CA TYR A 176 12.43 4.45 3.21
C TYR A 176 13.87 4.92 2.94
N LYS A 177 14.40 4.72 1.72
CA LYS A 177 15.72 5.24 1.33
C LYS A 177 15.80 6.76 1.44
N THR A 178 14.78 7.46 0.97
CA THR A 178 14.74 8.94 0.98
C THR A 178 14.68 9.47 2.41
N GLN A 179 13.83 8.89 3.25
CA GLN A 179 13.67 9.35 4.64
C GLN A 179 14.81 8.88 5.59
N SER A 180 15.55 7.83 5.25
CA SER A 180 16.66 7.31 6.10
C SER A 180 17.98 8.07 5.93
N ARG A 181 18.07 9.02 5.01
CA ARG A 181 19.23 9.90 4.80
C ARG A 181 19.33 10.95 5.90
#